data_fbb7d8be4fe4f0eea0cc1ee1efbf7c07
#
_entry.id   fbb7d8be4fe4f0eea0cc1ee1efbf7c07
#
_cell.length_a   1.000
_cell.length_b   1.000
_cell.length_c   1.000
_cell.angle_alpha   90.00
_cell.angle_beta   90.00
_cell.angle_gamma   90.00
#
_symmetry.space_group_name_H-M   'P 1'
#
loop_
_entity.id
_entity.type
_entity.pdbx_description
1 polymer ?
#
loop_
_entity_poly.entity_id
_entity_poly.type
_entity_poly.pdbx_seq_one_letter_code
_entity_poly.pdbx_strand_id
1 'polypeptide(L)'
;IVRELAFRSCPAELQDKDGTTPGNYLMVEVKPNWHDSSEILGYYSNISKHYQFTKFVEFLVKAHKHPETPFFVCMDEMNLAPVEQYFAEFLSVLETRKYPKDDPEHIKTGRLIEGKYMQELPAWGKNEDLTLPDNVFIIGTVNMDDTTHQFSRKVIDRAMTIEMNGEELRKMFGGSKNMTYTQDWTLADFQPKYVQADEVVKKHGDMLKKDLPERLEIINKALAGTPFEVSYRVLNE
;
A
#
# COMPACT_ATOMS: atom_id res chain seq x y z
N ILE A 1 -11.88 -5.96 9.30
CA ILE A 1 -10.74 -6.79 8.84
C ILE A 1 -9.43 -6.03 9.06
N VAL A 2 -9.14 -4.91 8.35
CA VAL A 2 -7.82 -4.22 8.40
C VAL A 2 -7.43 -3.84 9.82
N ARG A 3 -8.35 -3.26 10.58
CA ARG A 3 -8.13 -2.90 11.98
C ARG A 3 -7.87 -4.12 12.87
N GLU A 4 -8.50 -5.26 12.58
CA GLU A 4 -8.25 -6.52 13.30
C GLU A 4 -6.84 -7.04 13.05
N LEU A 5 -6.33 -6.98 11.80
CA LEU A 5 -4.95 -7.33 11.48
C LEU A 5 -3.96 -6.48 12.29
N ALA A 6 -4.24 -5.19 12.42
CA ALA A 6 -3.42 -4.30 13.21
C ALA A 6 -3.43 -4.65 14.71
N PHE A 7 -4.59 -4.96 15.29
CA PHE A 7 -4.67 -5.42 16.68
C PHE A 7 -3.87 -6.70 16.93
N ARG A 8 -3.90 -7.62 15.95
CA ARG A 8 -3.22 -8.91 16.06
C ARG A 8 -1.70 -8.84 15.86
N SER A 9 -1.19 -7.73 15.35
CA SER A 9 0.23 -7.53 15.06
C SER A 9 0.85 -6.30 15.76
N CYS A 10 0.08 -5.60 16.60
CA CYS A 10 0.55 -4.40 17.28
C CYS A 10 1.46 -4.74 18.46
N PRO A 11 2.75 -4.35 18.44
CA PRO A 11 3.65 -4.60 19.56
C PRO A 11 3.29 -3.72 20.75
N ALA A 12 3.71 -4.13 21.95
CA ALA A 12 3.31 -3.51 23.21
C ALA A 12 3.57 -2.00 23.28
N GLU A 13 4.70 -1.55 22.73
CA GLU A 13 5.09 -0.13 22.71
C GLU A 13 4.20 0.76 21.81
N LEU A 14 3.44 0.15 20.89
CA LEU A 14 2.53 0.85 20.00
C LEU A 14 1.05 0.73 20.41
N GLN A 15 0.76 -0.02 21.48
CA GLN A 15 -0.60 -0.17 21.97
C GLN A 15 -1.05 1.08 22.73
N ASP A 16 -2.27 1.52 22.46
CA ASP A 16 -2.88 2.58 23.24
C ASP A 16 -3.35 2.05 24.61
N LYS A 17 -3.43 2.95 25.60
CA LYS A 17 -3.83 2.58 26.97
C LYS A 17 -5.28 2.12 27.06
N ASP A 18 -6.11 2.63 26.17
CA ASP A 18 -7.56 2.39 26.20
C ASP A 18 -7.95 1.14 25.37
N GLY A 19 -7.00 0.50 24.70
CA GLY A 19 -7.23 -0.70 23.90
C GLY A 19 -8.17 -0.49 22.69
N THR A 20 -8.26 0.76 22.23
CA THR A 20 -9.24 1.14 21.21
C THR A 20 -8.64 1.33 19.81
N THR A 21 -7.37 1.74 19.73
CA THR A 21 -6.72 2.08 18.46
C THR A 21 -5.27 1.60 18.43
N PRO A 22 -4.94 0.57 17.65
CA PRO A 22 -3.57 0.11 17.54
C PRO A 22 -2.70 1.15 16.82
N GLY A 23 -1.50 1.37 17.35
CA GLY A 23 -0.60 2.41 16.85
C GLY A 23 0.02 2.13 15.49
N ASN A 24 -0.15 0.91 14.96
CA ASN A 24 0.22 0.48 13.63
C ASN A 24 -0.97 0.50 12.62
N TYR A 25 -2.04 1.25 12.94
CA TYR A 25 -3.22 1.41 12.10
C TYR A 25 -3.52 2.88 11.83
N LEU A 26 -3.79 3.23 10.60
CA LEU A 26 -4.28 4.53 10.19
C LEU A 26 -5.48 4.37 9.27
N MET A 27 -6.59 5.03 9.57
CA MET A 27 -7.71 5.21 8.65
C MET A 27 -7.60 6.58 7.99
N VAL A 28 -7.71 6.60 6.68
CA VAL A 28 -7.69 7.81 5.84
C VAL A 28 -9.00 7.87 5.09
N GLU A 29 -9.85 8.81 5.46
CA GLU A 29 -11.12 9.07 4.77
C GLU A 29 -10.86 9.88 3.50
N VAL A 30 -11.10 9.29 2.33
CA VAL A 30 -10.96 9.97 1.05
C VAL A 30 -12.14 10.93 0.86
N LYS A 31 -11.84 12.13 0.35
CA LYS A 31 -12.87 13.13 0.09
C LYS A 31 -13.07 13.36 -1.40
N PRO A 32 -14.29 13.63 -1.87
CA PRO A 32 -14.58 13.76 -3.30
C PRO A 32 -13.87 14.94 -3.98
N ASN A 33 -13.34 15.87 -3.21
CA ASN A 33 -12.61 17.04 -3.72
C ASN A 33 -11.08 16.82 -3.80
N TRP A 34 -10.59 15.61 -3.59
CA TRP A 34 -9.16 15.33 -3.74
C TRP A 34 -8.75 15.27 -5.20
N HIS A 35 -7.70 16.02 -5.57
CA HIS A 35 -7.29 16.21 -6.97
C HIS A 35 -5.81 15.94 -7.22
N ASP A 36 -4.97 16.00 -6.19
CA ASP A 36 -3.53 15.80 -6.31
C ASP A 36 -2.92 15.18 -5.06
N SER A 37 -1.62 14.87 -5.12
CA SER A 37 -0.90 14.16 -4.05
C SER A 37 -0.73 14.98 -2.77
N SER A 38 -0.98 16.30 -2.78
CA SER A 38 -0.86 17.14 -1.59
C SER A 38 -1.85 16.77 -0.48
N GLU A 39 -2.97 16.19 -0.86
CA GLU A 39 -4.00 15.71 0.07
C GLU A 39 -3.48 14.57 0.96
N ILE A 40 -2.59 13.76 0.43
CA ILE A 40 -2.01 12.61 1.12
C ILE A 40 -0.59 12.85 1.63
N LEU A 41 0.26 13.49 0.82
CA LEU A 41 1.67 13.73 1.15
C LEU A 41 1.92 15.08 1.83
N GLY A 42 0.99 16.02 1.69
CA GLY A 42 1.18 17.39 2.11
C GLY A 42 1.85 18.24 1.05
N TYR A 43 2.15 19.49 1.39
CA TYR A 43 2.69 20.46 0.46
C TYR A 43 3.55 21.52 1.15
N TYR A 44 4.46 22.14 0.39
CA TYR A 44 5.21 23.29 0.87
C TYR A 44 4.39 24.58 0.73
N SER A 45 4.12 25.24 1.85
CA SER A 45 3.39 26.51 1.89
C SER A 45 4.32 27.70 1.62
N ASN A 46 4.11 28.41 0.52
CA ASN A 46 4.86 29.64 0.23
C ASN A 46 4.60 30.79 1.21
N ILE A 47 3.47 30.74 1.91
CA ILE A 47 3.08 31.75 2.91
C ILE A 47 3.79 31.51 4.22
N SER A 48 3.66 30.30 4.79
CA SER A 48 4.29 29.95 6.07
C SER A 48 5.76 29.61 5.94
N LYS A 49 6.26 29.35 4.72
CA LYS A 49 7.63 28.88 4.42
C LYS A 49 7.97 27.54 5.08
N HIS A 50 6.96 26.74 5.37
CA HIS A 50 7.08 25.42 5.98
C HIS A 50 6.31 24.37 5.19
N TYR A 51 6.76 23.13 5.30
CA TYR A 51 6.04 21.98 4.74
C TYR A 51 4.88 21.58 5.67
N GLN A 52 3.68 21.42 5.09
CA GLN A 52 2.49 20.98 5.79
C GLN A 52 2.37 19.47 5.66
N PHE A 53 2.79 18.75 6.69
CA PHE A 53 2.74 17.30 6.73
C PHE A 53 1.33 16.79 7.03
N THR A 54 0.97 15.66 6.44
CA THR A 54 -0.28 14.96 6.73
C THR A 54 -0.07 13.87 7.78
N LYS A 55 -1.15 13.40 8.38
CA LYS A 55 -1.13 12.21 9.26
C LYS A 55 -0.58 10.96 8.57
N PHE A 56 -0.79 10.85 7.26
CA PHE A 56 -0.25 9.75 6.47
C PHE A 56 1.28 9.78 6.44
N VAL A 57 1.89 10.95 6.23
CA VAL A 57 3.35 11.11 6.25
C VAL A 57 3.92 10.83 7.65
N GLU A 58 3.29 11.34 8.70
CA GLU A 58 3.69 11.03 10.08
C GLU A 58 3.62 9.53 10.38
N PHE A 59 2.62 8.86 9.83
CA PHE A 59 2.45 7.41 9.96
C PHE A 59 3.54 6.63 9.20
N LEU A 60 3.94 7.07 8.00
CA LEU A 60 5.09 6.48 7.29
C LEU A 60 6.40 6.64 8.07
N VAL A 61 6.61 7.82 8.66
CA VAL A 61 7.78 8.05 9.52
C VAL A 61 7.76 7.13 10.75
N LYS A 62 6.59 6.88 11.32
CA LYS A 62 6.44 5.92 12.42
C LYS A 62 6.77 4.50 11.96
N ALA A 63 6.33 4.09 10.78
CA ALA A 63 6.65 2.80 10.20
C ALA A 63 8.16 2.61 9.99
N HIS A 64 8.86 3.63 9.50
CA HIS A 64 10.33 3.61 9.38
C HIS A 64 11.06 3.39 10.71
N LYS A 65 10.47 3.82 11.83
CA LYS A 65 11.05 3.62 13.17
C LYS A 65 10.82 2.24 13.76
N HIS A 66 9.89 1.49 13.19
CA HIS A 66 9.51 0.15 13.64
C HIS A 66 9.52 -0.82 12.45
N PRO A 67 10.68 -1.07 11.83
CA PRO A 67 10.77 -1.83 10.58
C PRO A 67 10.26 -3.28 10.69
N GLU A 68 10.32 -3.88 11.88
CA GLU A 68 9.86 -5.25 12.14
C GLU A 68 8.34 -5.36 12.36
N THR A 69 7.62 -4.23 12.40
CA THR A 69 6.19 -4.20 12.67
C THR A 69 5.41 -3.92 11.40
N PRO A 70 4.37 -4.70 11.06
CA PRO A 70 3.49 -4.37 9.95
C PRO A 70 2.61 -3.16 10.28
N PHE A 71 2.54 -2.21 9.39
CA PHE A 71 1.72 -1.00 9.47
C PHE A 71 0.61 -1.03 8.43
N PHE A 72 -0.62 -0.75 8.84
CA PHE A 72 -1.79 -0.83 7.98
C PHE A 72 -2.45 0.53 7.78
N VAL A 73 -2.56 0.93 6.52
CA VAL A 73 -3.34 2.10 6.12
C VAL A 73 -4.63 1.63 5.48
N CYS A 74 -5.77 2.05 6.02
CA CYS A 74 -7.08 1.84 5.43
C CYS A 74 -7.53 3.13 4.74
N MET A 75 -7.55 3.12 3.41
CA MET A 75 -8.12 4.20 2.60
C MET A 75 -9.62 3.95 2.49
N ASP A 76 -10.42 4.68 3.26
CA ASP A 76 -11.86 4.49 3.26
C ASP A 76 -12.51 5.20 2.08
N GLU A 77 -13.38 4.47 1.37
CA GLU A 77 -14.01 4.90 0.12
C GLU A 77 -12.99 5.42 -0.92
N MET A 78 -11.95 4.60 -1.16
CA MET A 78 -10.80 4.99 -1.97
C MET A 78 -11.16 5.56 -3.35
N ASN A 79 -12.27 5.12 -3.96
CA ASN A 79 -12.74 5.57 -5.27
C ASN A 79 -13.74 6.74 -5.22
N LEU A 80 -13.90 7.40 -4.08
CA LEU A 80 -14.72 8.62 -3.96
C LEU A 80 -14.08 9.81 -4.70
N ALA A 81 -12.77 9.78 -4.91
CA ALA A 81 -12.01 10.68 -5.78
C ALA A 81 -11.16 9.87 -6.78
N PRO A 82 -10.72 10.45 -7.91
CA PRO A 82 -9.87 9.74 -8.87
C PRO A 82 -8.52 9.33 -8.27
N VAL A 83 -8.34 8.04 -7.99
CA VAL A 83 -7.14 7.49 -7.32
C VAL A 83 -5.86 7.81 -8.08
N GLU A 84 -5.88 7.74 -9.41
CA GLU A 84 -4.76 8.07 -10.28
C GLU A 84 -4.31 9.53 -10.22
N GLN A 85 -5.09 10.42 -9.60
CA GLN A 85 -4.73 11.82 -9.38
C GLN A 85 -4.11 12.02 -7.99
N TYR A 86 -4.89 11.81 -6.94
CA TYR A 86 -4.41 12.08 -5.59
C TYR A 86 -3.34 11.08 -5.11
N PHE A 87 -3.27 9.90 -5.70
CA PHE A 87 -2.31 8.84 -5.36
C PHE A 87 -1.21 8.67 -6.42
N ALA A 88 -1.11 9.57 -7.39
CA ALA A 88 -0.22 9.49 -8.55
C ALA A 88 1.25 9.27 -8.18
N GLU A 89 1.78 10.06 -7.26
CA GLU A 89 3.17 9.97 -6.82
C GLU A 89 3.45 8.65 -6.11
N PHE A 90 2.52 8.20 -5.27
CA PHE A 90 2.62 6.92 -4.60
C PHE A 90 2.64 5.75 -5.60
N LEU A 91 1.73 5.76 -6.57
CA LEU A 91 1.69 4.75 -7.63
C LEU A 91 2.98 4.74 -8.46
N SER A 92 3.56 5.92 -8.70
CA SER A 92 4.84 6.05 -9.40
C SER A 92 6.00 5.46 -8.57
N VAL A 93 6.02 5.74 -7.28
CA VAL A 93 7.06 5.23 -6.37
C VAL A 93 7.01 3.71 -6.25
N LEU A 94 5.83 3.10 -6.29
CA LEU A 94 5.68 1.64 -6.30
C LEU A 94 6.40 0.97 -7.48
N GLU A 95 6.50 1.64 -8.64
CA GLU A 95 7.23 1.13 -9.81
C GLU A 95 8.75 1.11 -9.62
N THR A 96 9.26 1.88 -8.66
CA THR A 96 10.70 1.99 -8.40
C THR A 96 11.21 0.95 -7.41
N ARG A 97 10.36 0.06 -6.93
CA ARG A 97 10.72 -1.00 -5.97
C ARG A 97 11.84 -1.87 -6.51
N LYS A 98 12.86 -2.07 -5.70
CA LYS A 98 14.00 -2.93 -6.01
C LYS A 98 14.66 -3.42 -4.73
N TYR A 99 15.32 -4.58 -4.82
CA TYR A 99 16.27 -5.02 -3.81
C TYR A 99 17.64 -4.38 -4.10
N PRO A 100 18.16 -3.54 -3.20
CA PRO A 100 19.53 -3.02 -3.36
C PRO A 100 20.56 -4.13 -3.27
N LYS A 101 21.69 -3.96 -3.94
CA LYS A 101 22.81 -4.95 -3.86
C LYS A 101 23.42 -5.03 -2.47
N ASP A 102 23.39 -3.92 -1.75
CA ASP A 102 23.89 -3.74 -0.38
C ASP A 102 22.89 -4.18 0.70
N ASP A 103 21.63 -4.39 0.33
CA ASP A 103 20.55 -4.76 1.23
C ASP A 103 19.51 -5.63 0.49
N PRO A 104 19.84 -6.91 0.24
CA PRO A 104 18.98 -7.79 -0.56
C PRO A 104 17.75 -8.32 0.19
N GLU A 105 17.63 -8.02 1.47
CA GLU A 105 16.51 -8.46 2.31
C GLU A 105 15.36 -7.45 2.35
N HIS A 106 15.64 -6.16 2.09
CA HIS A 106 14.65 -5.09 2.16
C HIS A 106 14.41 -4.42 0.81
N ILE A 107 13.15 -4.24 0.48
CA ILE A 107 12.74 -3.52 -0.73
C ILE A 107 12.91 -2.02 -0.49
N LYS A 108 13.65 -1.34 -1.37
CA LYS A 108 13.74 0.12 -1.38
C LYS A 108 12.97 0.72 -2.55
N THR A 109 12.39 1.88 -2.32
CA THR A 109 11.64 2.64 -3.32
C THR A 109 12.34 3.96 -3.63
N GLY A 110 11.89 4.64 -4.68
CA GLY A 110 12.17 6.05 -4.89
C GLY A 110 11.62 6.92 -3.76
N ARG A 111 11.98 8.20 -3.80
CA ARG A 111 11.54 9.17 -2.79
C ARG A 111 10.07 9.55 -2.96
N LEU A 112 9.38 9.73 -1.84
CA LEU A 112 8.06 10.37 -1.74
C LEU A 112 8.19 11.86 -1.44
N ILE A 113 9.07 12.22 -0.49
CA ILE A 113 9.29 13.61 -0.07
C ILE A 113 10.79 13.86 0.07
N GLU A 114 11.26 15.02 -0.41
CA GLU A 114 12.68 15.40 -0.34
C GLU A 114 13.12 15.66 1.11
N GLY A 115 14.34 15.24 1.44
CA GLY A 115 14.94 15.40 2.76
C GLY A 115 14.99 16.83 3.27
N LYS A 116 15.15 17.81 2.35
CA LYS A 116 15.12 19.25 2.71
C LYS A 116 13.82 19.69 3.38
N TYR A 117 12.68 19.03 3.08
CA TYR A 117 11.40 19.25 3.75
C TYR A 117 11.26 18.36 4.96
N MET A 118 11.70 17.10 4.85
CA MET A 118 11.57 16.11 5.91
C MET A 118 12.31 16.51 7.20
N GLN A 119 13.42 17.26 7.11
CA GLN A 119 14.11 17.77 8.29
C GLN A 119 13.24 18.68 9.16
N GLU A 120 12.17 19.28 8.62
CA GLU A 120 11.23 20.13 9.37
C GLU A 120 10.28 19.30 10.25
N LEU A 121 10.12 18.00 9.98
CA LEU A 121 9.27 17.12 10.78
C LEU A 121 10.06 16.61 12.00
N PRO A 122 9.73 17.04 13.24
CA PRO A 122 10.51 16.70 14.44
C PRO A 122 10.65 15.18 14.63
N ALA A 123 9.65 14.42 14.23
CA ALA A 123 9.67 12.96 14.32
C ALA A 123 10.71 12.32 13.39
N TRP A 124 11.11 12.99 12.30
CA TRP A 124 12.17 12.55 11.37
C TRP A 124 13.51 13.19 11.73
N GLY A 125 13.57 14.52 11.76
CA GLY A 125 14.70 15.30 12.30
C GLY A 125 16.01 15.23 11.53
N LYS A 126 15.99 14.68 10.29
CA LYS A 126 17.17 14.48 9.45
C LYS A 126 16.89 14.91 8.01
N ASN A 127 17.94 15.34 7.31
CA ASN A 127 17.88 15.72 5.90
C ASN A 127 18.04 14.48 5.00
N GLU A 128 17.14 13.54 5.13
CA GLU A 128 17.06 12.32 4.31
C GLU A 128 15.68 12.24 3.67
N ASP A 129 15.64 11.76 2.42
CA ASP A 129 14.40 11.58 1.68
C ASP A 129 13.48 10.58 2.39
N LEU A 130 12.17 10.87 2.43
CA LEU A 130 11.18 9.88 2.83
C LEU A 130 10.92 8.95 1.64
N THR A 131 11.11 7.67 1.87
CA THR A 131 10.76 6.58 0.95
C THR A 131 9.56 5.81 1.50
N LEU A 132 8.96 4.93 0.70
CA LEU A 132 7.92 4.03 1.18
C LEU A 132 8.56 2.88 1.94
N PRO A 133 8.25 2.67 3.23
CA PRO A 133 8.73 1.52 3.98
C PRO A 133 8.10 0.22 3.46
N ASP A 134 8.86 -0.87 3.47
CA ASP A 134 8.41 -2.19 3.01
C ASP A 134 7.46 -2.91 3.99
N ASN A 135 7.33 -2.39 5.20
CA ASN A 135 6.40 -2.85 6.24
C ASN A 135 5.05 -2.12 6.23
N VAL A 136 4.76 -1.30 5.22
CA VAL A 136 3.49 -0.58 5.10
C VAL A 136 2.58 -1.25 4.08
N PHE A 137 1.38 -1.61 4.52
CA PHE A 137 0.31 -2.24 3.73
C PHE A 137 -0.85 -1.26 3.56
N ILE A 138 -1.19 -0.94 2.32
CA ILE A 138 -2.28 -0.02 2.00
C ILE A 138 -3.45 -0.81 1.45
N ILE A 139 -4.59 -0.69 2.10
CA ILE A 139 -5.84 -1.37 1.78
C ILE A 139 -6.92 -0.32 1.54
N GLY A 140 -7.51 -0.32 0.36
CA GLY A 140 -8.64 0.56 0.03
C GLY A 140 -9.98 -0.16 0.16
N THR A 141 -10.97 0.46 0.79
CA THR A 141 -12.36 0.05 0.64
C THR A 141 -12.96 0.72 -0.59
N VAL A 142 -13.80 0.02 -1.31
CA VAL A 142 -14.36 0.46 -2.59
C VAL A 142 -15.84 0.10 -2.64
N ASN A 143 -16.66 1.08 -2.94
CA ASN A 143 -18.05 0.86 -3.32
C ASN A 143 -18.17 0.98 -4.84
N MET A 144 -18.65 -0.07 -5.50
CA MET A 144 -18.89 -0.05 -6.94
C MET A 144 -20.33 0.39 -7.22
N ASP A 145 -20.58 1.67 -7.11
CA ASP A 145 -21.84 2.30 -7.48
C ASP A 145 -21.65 3.31 -8.62
N ASP A 146 -22.76 3.78 -9.19
CA ASP A 146 -22.77 4.70 -10.34
C ASP A 146 -22.23 6.10 -9.99
N THR A 147 -22.01 6.40 -8.73
CA THR A 147 -21.58 7.72 -8.24
C THR A 147 -20.09 7.80 -7.95
N THR A 148 -19.38 6.67 -7.95
CA THR A 148 -17.96 6.58 -7.64
C THR A 148 -17.09 6.49 -8.91
N HIS A 149 -15.81 6.85 -8.77
CA HIS A 149 -14.85 6.78 -9.87
C HIS A 149 -14.42 5.33 -10.15
N GLN A 150 -14.37 4.96 -11.44
CA GLN A 150 -13.77 3.70 -11.86
C GLN A 150 -12.25 3.78 -11.76
N PHE A 151 -11.62 2.68 -11.38
CA PHE A 151 -10.17 2.60 -11.37
C PHE A 151 -9.59 2.56 -12.78
N SER A 152 -8.56 3.36 -12.99
CA SER A 152 -7.72 3.24 -14.17
C SER A 152 -6.88 1.95 -14.13
N ARG A 153 -6.40 1.50 -15.29
CA ARG A 153 -5.46 0.37 -15.36
C ARG A 153 -4.21 0.57 -14.50
N LYS A 154 -3.75 1.80 -14.34
CA LYS A 154 -2.60 2.14 -13.48
C LYS A 154 -2.78 1.73 -12.02
N VAL A 155 -4.01 1.74 -11.53
CA VAL A 155 -4.36 1.31 -10.18
C VAL A 155 -4.56 -0.20 -10.13
N ILE A 156 -5.38 -0.74 -11.05
CA ILE A 156 -5.76 -2.17 -11.06
C ILE A 156 -4.54 -3.06 -11.24
N ASP A 157 -3.61 -2.70 -12.13
CA ASP A 157 -2.39 -3.47 -12.40
C ASP A 157 -1.44 -3.57 -11.18
N ARG A 158 -1.68 -2.81 -10.11
CA ARG A 158 -0.87 -2.77 -8.88
C ARG A 158 -1.62 -3.22 -7.64
N ALA A 159 -2.88 -3.57 -7.76
CA ALA A 159 -3.74 -3.90 -6.63
C ALA A 159 -4.24 -5.34 -6.73
N MET A 160 -4.22 -6.03 -5.61
CA MET A 160 -4.98 -7.28 -5.46
C MET A 160 -6.40 -6.92 -5.03
N THR A 161 -7.38 -7.35 -5.79
CA THR A 161 -8.79 -7.10 -5.47
C THR A 161 -9.38 -8.29 -4.72
N ILE A 162 -10.01 -8.02 -3.59
CA ILE A 162 -10.77 -8.99 -2.81
C ILE A 162 -12.23 -8.56 -2.82
N GLU A 163 -13.08 -9.37 -3.43
CA GLU A 163 -14.50 -9.11 -3.44
C GLU A 163 -15.16 -9.67 -2.18
N MET A 164 -15.88 -8.81 -1.46
CA MET A 164 -16.56 -9.15 -0.21
C MET A 164 -18.04 -9.40 -0.48
N ASN A 165 -18.37 -10.58 -0.99
CA ASN A 165 -19.75 -10.97 -1.29
C ASN A 165 -20.40 -11.75 -0.16
N GLY A 166 -21.61 -11.32 0.21
CA GLY A 166 -22.61 -12.15 0.90
C GLY A 166 -22.22 -12.71 2.26
N GLU A 167 -21.96 -11.86 3.24
CA GLU A 167 -21.93 -12.34 4.61
C GLU A 167 -23.32 -12.84 5.04
N GLU A 168 -23.34 -14.00 5.72
CA GLU A 168 -24.57 -14.51 6.30
C GLU A 168 -25.13 -13.50 7.30
N LEU A 169 -26.33 -12.98 7.06
CA LEU A 169 -27.03 -12.04 7.94
C LEU A 169 -27.07 -12.48 9.40
N ARG A 170 -27.04 -13.80 9.65
CA ARG A 170 -26.95 -14.37 10.99
C ARG A 170 -25.70 -13.96 11.76
N LYS A 171 -24.56 -13.70 11.08
CA LYS A 171 -23.31 -13.26 11.73
C LYS A 171 -23.40 -11.81 12.21
N MET A 172 -24.26 -10.98 11.60
CA MET A 172 -24.46 -9.61 12.04
C MET A 172 -25.09 -9.49 13.44
N PHE A 173 -25.87 -10.51 13.84
CA PHE A 173 -26.53 -10.56 15.17
C PHE A 173 -25.67 -11.26 16.22
N GLY A 174 -24.47 -11.74 15.86
CA GLY A 174 -23.57 -12.50 16.75
C GLY A 174 -22.81 -11.67 17.79
N GLY A 175 -23.08 -10.38 17.92
CA GLY A 175 -22.37 -9.47 18.81
C GLY A 175 -21.00 -9.05 18.25
N SER A 176 -20.64 -7.78 18.39
CA SER A 176 -19.30 -7.30 18.04
C SER A 176 -18.29 -7.92 19.02
N LYS A 177 -17.38 -8.75 18.53
CA LYS A 177 -16.22 -9.15 19.33
C LYS A 177 -15.37 -7.92 19.60
N ASN A 178 -15.11 -7.61 20.86
CA ASN A 178 -14.11 -6.61 21.19
C ASN A 178 -12.78 -7.06 20.60
N MET A 179 -12.17 -6.21 19.77
CA MET A 179 -10.84 -6.45 19.25
C MET A 179 -9.85 -6.32 20.41
N THR A 180 -8.92 -7.25 20.51
CA THR A 180 -7.91 -7.28 21.57
C THR A 180 -6.53 -7.47 20.96
N TYR A 181 -5.51 -6.95 21.63
CA TYR A 181 -4.12 -7.16 21.24
C TYR A 181 -3.69 -8.61 21.53
N THR A 182 -3.36 -9.35 20.49
CA THR A 182 -2.96 -10.77 20.61
C THR A 182 -1.50 -11.01 20.23
N GLN A 183 -0.92 -10.15 19.37
CA GLN A 183 0.46 -10.25 18.87
C GLN A 183 0.81 -11.63 18.26
N ASP A 184 -0.18 -12.28 17.67
CA ASP A 184 -0.03 -13.59 17.06
C ASP A 184 0.37 -13.55 15.57
N TRP A 185 0.50 -12.35 15.01
CA TRP A 185 0.95 -12.11 13.63
C TRP A 185 2.16 -11.19 13.61
N THR A 186 3.11 -11.50 12.76
CA THR A 186 4.37 -10.76 12.56
C THR A 186 4.45 -10.16 11.17
N LEU A 187 5.45 -9.33 10.89
CA LEU A 187 5.68 -8.79 9.55
C LEU A 187 5.87 -9.89 8.51
N ALA A 188 6.54 -10.99 8.87
CA ALA A 188 6.80 -12.11 7.96
C ALA A 188 5.52 -12.80 7.44
N ASP A 189 4.41 -12.71 8.19
CA ASP A 189 3.12 -13.26 7.77
C ASP A 189 2.45 -12.43 6.67
N PHE A 190 2.88 -11.18 6.47
CA PHE A 190 2.32 -10.23 5.51
C PHE A 190 3.26 -9.93 4.34
N GLN A 191 4.58 -10.14 4.50
CA GLN A 191 5.54 -9.80 3.45
C GLN A 191 5.36 -10.69 2.22
N PRO A 192 5.05 -10.10 1.04
CA PRO A 192 5.04 -10.85 -0.19
C PRO A 192 6.47 -11.22 -0.59
N LYS A 193 6.64 -12.38 -1.18
CA LYS A 193 7.89 -12.71 -1.87
C LYS A 193 7.88 -11.98 -3.22
N TYR A 194 8.48 -10.79 -3.23
CA TYR A 194 8.64 -10.03 -4.46
C TYR A 194 9.83 -10.61 -5.25
N VAL A 195 9.57 -11.05 -6.47
CA VAL A 195 10.60 -11.60 -7.35
C VAL A 195 10.40 -11.00 -8.74
N GLN A 196 11.47 -10.48 -9.35
CA GLN A 196 11.39 -9.98 -10.73
C GLN A 196 11.58 -11.12 -11.74
N ALA A 197 10.96 -11.01 -12.90
CA ALA A 197 11.02 -12.04 -13.94
C ALA A 197 12.46 -12.36 -14.37
N ASP A 198 13.35 -11.37 -14.44
CA ASP A 198 14.75 -11.55 -14.79
C ASP A 198 15.55 -12.34 -13.73
N GLU A 199 15.19 -12.23 -12.46
CA GLU A 199 15.80 -13.01 -11.36
C GLU A 199 15.35 -14.47 -11.42
N VAL A 200 14.06 -14.70 -11.69
CA VAL A 200 13.51 -16.04 -11.87
C VAL A 200 14.16 -16.72 -13.07
N VAL A 201 14.32 -16.01 -14.16
CA VAL A 201 14.98 -16.51 -15.38
C VAL A 201 16.45 -16.84 -15.13
N LYS A 202 17.19 -16.02 -14.39
CA LYS A 202 18.58 -16.31 -14.00
C LYS A 202 18.69 -17.57 -13.13
N LYS A 203 17.72 -17.80 -12.26
CA LYS A 203 17.71 -18.91 -11.29
C LYS A 203 17.21 -20.23 -11.89
N HIS A 204 16.24 -20.19 -12.79
CA HIS A 204 15.53 -21.36 -13.30
C HIS A 204 15.75 -21.64 -14.80
N GLY A 205 16.57 -20.84 -15.49
CA GLY A 205 17.09 -21.13 -16.83
C GLY A 205 16.10 -20.93 -17.98
N ASP A 206 16.48 -21.46 -19.15
CA ASP A 206 15.83 -21.16 -20.43
C ASP A 206 14.42 -21.76 -20.60
N MET A 207 14.05 -22.76 -19.78
CA MET A 207 12.71 -23.38 -19.84
C MET A 207 11.60 -22.38 -19.56
N LEU A 208 11.78 -21.48 -18.57
CA LEU A 208 10.80 -20.44 -18.27
C LEU A 208 10.76 -19.32 -19.31
N LYS A 209 11.86 -19.06 -20.02
CA LYS A 209 11.88 -18.04 -21.07
C LYS A 209 10.99 -18.37 -22.25
N LYS A 210 10.78 -19.64 -22.51
CA LYS A 210 10.01 -20.12 -23.67
C LYS A 210 8.57 -20.48 -23.29
N ASP A 211 8.40 -21.34 -22.33
CA ASP A 211 7.08 -21.92 -22.01
C ASP A 211 6.12 -20.92 -21.38
N LEU A 212 6.62 -20.02 -20.51
CA LEU A 212 5.75 -19.07 -19.79
C LEU A 212 5.19 -17.99 -20.72
N PRO A 213 6.01 -17.29 -21.54
CA PRO A 213 5.47 -16.32 -22.51
C PRO A 213 4.48 -16.95 -23.49
N GLU A 214 4.78 -18.14 -24.03
CA GLU A 214 3.87 -18.84 -24.97
C GLU A 214 2.50 -19.12 -24.34
N ARG A 215 2.47 -19.60 -23.07
CA ARG A 215 1.22 -19.86 -22.36
C ARG A 215 0.43 -18.57 -22.08
N LEU A 216 1.13 -17.52 -21.68
CA LEU A 216 0.51 -16.21 -21.42
C LEU A 216 -0.01 -15.56 -22.70
N GLU A 217 0.68 -15.73 -23.83
CA GLU A 217 0.17 -15.31 -25.15
C GLU A 217 -1.12 -16.04 -25.55
N ILE A 218 -1.22 -17.34 -25.25
CA ILE A 218 -2.44 -18.11 -25.52
C ILE A 218 -3.61 -17.57 -24.68
N ILE A 219 -3.36 -17.31 -23.40
CA ILE A 219 -4.35 -16.73 -22.49
C ILE A 219 -4.75 -15.32 -22.98
N ASN A 220 -3.76 -14.52 -23.34
CA ASN A 220 -3.99 -13.14 -23.80
C ASN A 220 -4.77 -13.09 -25.13
N LYS A 221 -4.56 -14.04 -26.03
CA LYS A 221 -5.39 -14.17 -27.25
C LYS A 221 -6.86 -14.44 -26.92
N ALA A 222 -7.13 -15.24 -25.90
CA ALA A 222 -8.50 -15.50 -25.44
C ALA A 222 -9.13 -14.29 -24.73
N LEU A 223 -8.32 -13.43 -24.13
CA LEU A 223 -8.76 -12.23 -23.41
C LEU A 223 -8.71 -10.95 -24.26
N ALA A 224 -8.23 -11.03 -25.51
CA ALA A 224 -8.05 -9.89 -26.40
C ALA A 224 -9.35 -9.07 -26.55
N GLY A 225 -9.24 -7.76 -26.35
CA GLY A 225 -10.37 -6.83 -26.41
C GLY A 225 -11.26 -6.83 -25.18
N THR A 226 -10.92 -7.59 -24.15
CA THR A 226 -11.58 -7.52 -22.83
C THR A 226 -10.78 -6.67 -21.85
N PRO A 227 -11.39 -6.18 -20.76
CA PRO A 227 -10.66 -5.48 -19.68
C PRO A 227 -9.62 -6.35 -18.95
N PHE A 228 -9.66 -7.66 -19.16
CA PHE A 228 -8.82 -8.65 -18.50
C PHE A 228 -7.57 -9.04 -19.31
N GLU A 229 -7.32 -8.38 -20.43
CA GLU A 229 -6.10 -8.59 -21.21
C GLU A 229 -4.86 -8.30 -20.36
N VAL A 230 -3.95 -9.27 -20.27
CA VAL A 230 -2.76 -9.22 -19.42
C VAL A 230 -1.76 -8.22 -19.98
N SER A 231 -1.39 -7.22 -19.18
CA SER A 231 -0.40 -6.21 -19.57
C SER A 231 1.04 -6.72 -19.38
N TYR A 232 2.01 -6.05 -20.04
CA TYR A 232 3.43 -6.34 -19.89
C TYR A 232 3.91 -6.31 -18.43
N ARG A 233 3.29 -5.49 -17.58
CA ARG A 233 3.62 -5.40 -16.16
C ARG A 233 3.27 -6.69 -15.42
N VAL A 234 2.11 -7.25 -15.65
CA VAL A 234 1.69 -8.53 -15.05
C VAL A 234 2.60 -9.68 -15.47
N LEU A 235 3.24 -9.57 -16.65
CA LEU A 235 4.24 -10.52 -17.11
C LEU A 235 5.59 -10.37 -16.40
N ASN A 236 5.87 -9.19 -15.86
CA ASN A 236 7.16 -8.87 -15.24
C ASN A 236 7.12 -9.04 -13.70
N GLU A 237 5.96 -9.08 -13.10
CA GLU A 237 5.71 -9.37 -11.69
C GLU A 237 5.29 -10.84 -11.49
#